data_8440feb5347d5da9604a853ee4ce91d5
#
_entry.id   8440feb5347d5da9604a853ee4ce91d5
#
_cell.length_a   1.000
_cell.length_b   1.000
_cell.length_c   1.000
_cell.angle_alpha   90.00
_cell.angle_beta   90.00
_cell.angle_gamma   90.00
#
_symmetry.space_group_name_H-M   'P 1'
#
loop_
_entity.id
_entity.type
_entity.pdbx_description
1 polymer ?
#
loop_
_entity_poly.entity_id
_entity_poly.type
_entity_poly.pdbx_seq_one_letter_code
_entity_poly.pdbx_strand_id
1 'polypeptide(L)'
;MTEEETFGLDEALEDITPDTTPIETPDIEIPDIDLEDYEVPEDEETAVEDEAGGSQVFAWIGSGQGGGRLAKAFYDRGYRKCIAVNTSKQDISTLDLPAAQKLLLDVGEQGAGKDMARGREAANRYKQHIFDLMRKIYGNNVDHLFVCIGAGGGSGSGSTEILIDVAKKYMKYIGHDDAEKRVGVVLSLPTRGEAGSPQVAQNAHEVLSITSELAVNNDISPLIILDNAKIEKMYKGLTVKKFWPTVNNTISGLFHVFNVLTNQSSPYTSFDPTDYATVLRCGGVMVMGIAKLKEFKDEQSVSNAVKTNIEKTLLTDVELSDARVAACVAVGGKEIMENTAGLMDSLSYGFDTLSSLCPNATLHRGIYEDNKDSLRLFTLVGGLQVTDKRKQQLKLR
;
A
#
# COMPACT_ATOMS: atom_id res chain seq x y z
N MET A 1 8.39 -19.75 36.20
CA MET A 1 8.44 -20.88 35.28
C MET A 1 7.06 -20.96 34.66
N THR A 2 6.89 -20.41 33.50
CA THR A 2 5.71 -20.56 32.64
C THR A 2 6.25 -20.79 31.24
N GLU A 3 5.98 -22.00 30.75
CA GLU A 3 6.41 -22.50 29.44
C GLU A 3 5.75 -21.72 28.30
N GLU A 4 6.54 -21.24 27.38
CA GLU A 4 6.08 -20.75 26.08
C GLU A 4 5.74 -21.96 25.22
N GLU A 5 4.47 -22.19 24.95
CA GLU A 5 4.02 -23.10 23.90
C GLU A 5 4.31 -22.46 22.52
N THR A 6 5.39 -22.87 21.88
CA THR A 6 5.64 -22.68 20.47
C THR A 6 4.75 -23.65 19.68
N PHE A 7 3.68 -23.14 19.10
CA PHE A 7 2.87 -23.93 18.15
C PHE A 7 3.68 -24.19 16.89
N GLY A 8 4.07 -25.44 16.69
CA GLY A 8 4.76 -25.94 15.48
C GLY A 8 3.87 -25.83 14.24
N LEU A 9 4.29 -24.97 13.32
CA LEU A 9 3.75 -24.84 11.95
C LEU A 9 4.45 -25.79 10.96
N ASP A 10 5.42 -26.57 11.42
CA ASP A 10 6.31 -27.35 10.58
C ASP A 10 5.79 -28.76 10.24
N GLU A 11 4.83 -29.30 10.98
CA GLU A 11 4.35 -30.69 10.77
C GLU A 11 3.29 -30.86 9.64
N ALA A 12 2.77 -29.79 9.04
CA ALA A 12 1.71 -29.88 8.03
C ALA A 12 2.19 -29.76 6.58
N LEU A 13 3.49 -29.70 6.32
CA LEU A 13 4.04 -29.34 4.99
C LEU A 13 4.92 -30.41 4.32
N GLU A 14 5.07 -31.62 4.87
CA GLU A 14 6.04 -32.60 4.36
C GLU A 14 5.60 -33.47 3.18
N ASP A 15 4.35 -33.45 2.72
CA ASP A 15 3.86 -34.43 1.71
C ASP A 15 3.17 -33.84 0.46
N ILE A 16 3.60 -32.71 -0.08
CA ILE A 16 3.01 -32.21 -1.35
C ILE A 16 4.11 -31.84 -2.34
N THR A 17 4.29 -32.66 -3.39
CA THR A 17 5.09 -32.30 -4.56
C THR A 17 4.42 -31.17 -5.33
N PRO A 18 5.08 -30.05 -5.64
CA PRO A 18 4.48 -28.93 -6.35
C PRO A 18 4.25 -29.28 -7.83
N ASP A 19 3.03 -29.05 -8.31
CA ASP A 19 2.72 -29.01 -9.73
C ASP A 19 3.33 -27.74 -10.35
N THR A 20 4.32 -27.89 -11.23
CA THR A 20 5.12 -26.83 -11.83
C THR A 20 4.60 -26.37 -13.20
N THR A 21 3.36 -26.70 -13.57
CA THR A 21 2.80 -26.20 -14.85
C THR A 21 2.62 -24.69 -14.80
N PRO A 22 3.21 -23.92 -15.75
CA PRO A 22 2.98 -22.49 -15.85
C PRO A 22 1.49 -22.21 -16.13
N ILE A 23 0.89 -21.29 -15.39
CA ILE A 23 -0.45 -20.77 -15.73
C ILE A 23 -0.24 -19.86 -16.93
N GLU A 24 -0.69 -20.29 -18.11
CA GLU A 24 -0.77 -19.41 -19.27
C GLU A 24 -1.79 -18.31 -18.98
N THR A 25 -1.30 -17.09 -18.79
CA THR A 25 -2.16 -15.90 -18.78
C THR A 25 -2.60 -15.67 -20.22
N PRO A 26 -3.92 -15.56 -20.51
CA PRO A 26 -4.35 -15.25 -21.85
C PRO A 26 -3.82 -13.85 -22.24
N ASP A 27 -3.16 -13.77 -23.41
CA ASP A 27 -2.79 -12.51 -24.04
C ASP A 27 -4.06 -11.72 -24.38
N ILE A 28 -4.45 -10.81 -23.50
CA ILE A 28 -5.58 -9.93 -23.73
C ILE A 28 -5.01 -8.59 -24.17
N GLU A 29 -5.13 -8.29 -25.46
CA GLU A 29 -4.84 -6.95 -25.96
C GLU A 29 -5.78 -5.94 -25.28
N ILE A 30 -5.21 -5.03 -24.50
CA ILE A 30 -5.92 -3.90 -23.92
C ILE A 30 -5.96 -2.80 -24.99
N PRO A 31 -7.15 -2.50 -25.57
CA PRO A 31 -7.25 -1.44 -26.56
C PRO A 31 -6.74 -0.13 -25.99
N ASP A 32 -6.02 0.63 -26.78
CA ASP A 32 -5.38 1.85 -26.31
C ASP A 32 -6.38 2.97 -25.97
N ILE A 33 -6.02 3.87 -25.06
CA ILE A 33 -6.74 5.14 -24.86
C ILE A 33 -6.16 6.12 -25.88
N ASP A 34 -7.03 6.72 -26.68
CA ASP A 34 -6.64 7.77 -27.60
C ASP A 34 -6.36 9.05 -26.80
N LEU A 35 -5.11 9.46 -26.78
CA LEU A 35 -4.66 10.68 -26.08
C LEU A 35 -4.49 11.86 -27.07
N GLU A 36 -4.58 11.63 -28.37
CA GLU A 36 -4.36 12.69 -29.38
C GLU A 36 -5.47 13.77 -29.36
N ASP A 37 -6.68 13.39 -28.89
CA ASP A 37 -7.81 14.29 -28.78
C ASP A 37 -7.85 15.08 -27.45
N TYR A 38 -6.87 14.88 -26.54
CA TYR A 38 -6.86 15.56 -25.25
C TYR A 38 -5.82 16.68 -25.20
N GLU A 39 -6.31 17.92 -25.27
CA GLU A 39 -5.52 19.08 -24.89
C GLU A 39 -5.34 19.11 -23.37
N VAL A 40 -4.11 19.36 -22.88
CA VAL A 40 -3.86 19.58 -21.45
C VAL A 40 -4.52 20.90 -21.07
N PRO A 41 -5.55 20.92 -20.21
CA PRO A 41 -6.18 22.18 -19.80
C PRO A 41 -5.20 22.99 -18.97
N GLU A 42 -5.11 24.32 -19.24
CA GLU A 42 -4.23 25.21 -18.49
C GLU A 42 -4.67 25.41 -17.04
N ASP A 43 -5.97 25.23 -16.72
CA ASP A 43 -6.50 25.17 -15.34
C ASP A 43 -7.85 24.45 -15.36
N GLU A 44 -7.98 23.27 -14.78
CA GLU A 44 -9.29 22.67 -14.53
C GLU A 44 -9.82 23.19 -13.19
N GLU A 45 -10.77 24.14 -13.21
CA GLU A 45 -11.52 24.68 -12.05
C GLU A 45 -12.25 23.57 -11.22
N THR A 46 -12.18 22.31 -11.65
CA THR A 46 -12.91 21.19 -11.04
C THR A 46 -12.04 20.26 -10.20
N ALA A 47 -10.71 20.39 -10.25
CA ALA A 47 -9.82 19.59 -9.41
C ALA A 47 -10.04 19.88 -7.92
N VAL A 48 -10.09 18.83 -7.11
CA VAL A 48 -10.24 18.98 -5.66
C VAL A 48 -8.88 19.24 -5.03
N GLU A 49 -8.83 20.15 -4.04
CA GLU A 49 -7.61 20.40 -3.28
C GLU A 49 -7.51 19.48 -2.07
N ASP A 50 -6.29 18.97 -1.81
CA ASP A 50 -6.01 18.16 -0.64
C ASP A 50 -5.92 19.02 0.64
N GLU A 51 -6.49 18.50 1.71
CA GLU A 51 -6.42 19.08 3.05
C GLU A 51 -5.37 18.35 3.93
N ALA A 52 -4.70 17.33 3.39
CA ALA A 52 -3.79 16.47 4.14
C ALA A 52 -2.49 17.15 4.59
N GLY A 53 -2.05 18.23 3.92
CA GLY A 53 -0.90 19.04 4.32
C GLY A 53 0.46 18.33 4.15
N GLY A 54 0.55 17.30 3.31
CA GLY A 54 1.78 16.56 3.06
C GLY A 54 2.69 17.18 2.00
N SER A 55 3.89 16.62 1.84
CA SER A 55 4.89 17.04 0.85
C SER A 55 4.64 16.47 -0.55
N GLN A 56 3.95 15.33 -0.64
CA GLN A 56 3.57 14.69 -1.90
C GLN A 56 2.06 14.81 -2.10
N VAL A 57 1.65 15.17 -3.30
CA VAL A 57 0.24 15.16 -3.71
C VAL A 57 -0.12 13.77 -4.21
N PHE A 58 -0.89 13.04 -3.43
CA PHE A 58 -1.32 11.69 -3.74
C PHE A 58 -2.71 11.67 -4.38
N ALA A 59 -2.88 10.83 -5.41
CA ALA A 59 -4.19 10.44 -5.92
C ALA A 59 -4.46 8.95 -5.63
N TRP A 60 -5.72 8.60 -5.40
CA TRP A 60 -6.13 7.26 -4.98
C TRP A 60 -7.32 6.78 -5.81
N ILE A 61 -7.18 5.62 -6.48
CA ILE A 61 -8.32 4.94 -7.11
C ILE A 61 -8.57 3.60 -6.42
N GLY A 62 -9.76 3.42 -5.85
CA GLY A 62 -10.16 2.19 -5.20
C GLY A 62 -11.11 1.36 -6.06
N SER A 63 -10.78 0.08 -6.31
CA SER A 63 -11.64 -0.82 -7.06
C SER A 63 -12.23 -1.92 -6.21
N GLY A 64 -13.52 -2.19 -6.43
CA GLY A 64 -14.30 -3.15 -5.66
C GLY A 64 -14.55 -2.69 -4.22
N GLN A 65 -15.12 -3.57 -3.39
CA GLN A 65 -15.46 -3.22 -2.01
C GLN A 65 -14.22 -2.91 -1.15
N GLY A 66 -13.18 -3.76 -1.22
CA GLY A 66 -11.96 -3.59 -0.42
C GLY A 66 -11.16 -2.36 -0.83
N GLY A 67 -10.90 -2.18 -2.13
CA GLY A 67 -10.17 -1.03 -2.65
C GLY A 67 -10.91 0.29 -2.43
N GLY A 68 -12.23 0.31 -2.60
CA GLY A 68 -13.05 1.48 -2.31
C GLY A 68 -12.98 1.92 -0.84
N ARG A 69 -12.99 0.97 0.10
CA ARG A 69 -12.84 1.26 1.54
C ARG A 69 -11.44 1.80 1.89
N LEU A 70 -10.40 1.32 1.19
CA LEU A 70 -9.05 1.87 1.33
C LEU A 70 -8.99 3.32 0.83
N ALA A 71 -9.48 3.61 -0.38
CA ALA A 71 -9.53 4.97 -0.91
C ALA A 71 -10.33 5.90 0.03
N LYS A 72 -11.46 5.43 0.59
CA LYS A 72 -12.23 6.16 1.60
C LYS A 72 -11.41 6.48 2.86
N ALA A 73 -10.56 5.56 3.34
CA ALA A 73 -9.74 5.81 4.52
C ALA A 73 -8.70 6.90 4.29
N PHE A 74 -8.20 7.06 3.07
CA PHE A 74 -7.36 8.20 2.69
C PHE A 74 -8.18 9.48 2.56
N TYR A 75 -9.37 9.40 1.97
CA TYR A 75 -10.29 10.55 1.90
C TYR A 75 -10.59 11.14 3.29
N ASP A 76 -10.83 10.28 4.29
CA ASP A 76 -11.10 10.68 5.67
C ASP A 76 -9.92 11.40 6.35
N ARG A 77 -8.70 11.26 5.79
CA ARG A 77 -7.49 11.94 6.25
C ARG A 77 -7.18 13.23 5.51
N GLY A 78 -8.08 13.69 4.65
CA GLY A 78 -7.91 14.93 3.91
C GLY A 78 -7.31 14.77 2.52
N TYR A 79 -7.00 13.53 2.06
CA TYR A 79 -6.62 13.28 0.67
C TYR A 79 -7.86 13.31 -0.20
N ARG A 80 -8.14 14.44 -0.81
CA ARG A 80 -9.39 14.66 -1.55
C ARG A 80 -9.39 14.06 -2.95
N LYS A 81 -8.22 13.81 -3.53
CA LYS A 81 -8.05 13.18 -4.85
C LYS A 81 -8.26 11.66 -4.77
N CYS A 82 -9.45 11.26 -4.35
CA CYS A 82 -9.87 9.87 -4.19
C CYS A 82 -11.07 9.58 -5.09
N ILE A 83 -11.00 8.50 -5.88
CA ILE A 83 -12.14 7.97 -6.63
C ILE A 83 -12.36 6.49 -6.34
N ALA A 84 -13.58 6.03 -6.51
CA ALA A 84 -13.93 4.63 -6.34
C ALA A 84 -14.69 4.10 -7.56
N VAL A 85 -14.30 2.91 -8.02
CA VAL A 85 -14.98 2.19 -9.10
C VAL A 85 -15.46 0.83 -8.61
N ASN A 86 -16.64 0.38 -9.03
CA ASN A 86 -17.15 -0.92 -8.64
C ASN A 86 -18.19 -1.41 -9.67
N THR A 87 -18.28 -2.72 -9.85
CA THR A 87 -19.36 -3.34 -10.66
C THR A 87 -20.64 -3.56 -9.86
N SER A 88 -20.59 -3.50 -8.52
CA SER A 88 -21.74 -3.65 -7.63
C SER A 88 -22.36 -2.28 -7.32
N LYS A 89 -23.60 -2.09 -7.75
CA LYS A 89 -24.38 -0.88 -7.45
C LYS A 89 -24.59 -0.69 -5.94
N GLN A 90 -24.80 -1.77 -5.20
CA GLN A 90 -24.98 -1.72 -3.75
C GLN A 90 -23.71 -1.22 -3.06
N ASP A 91 -22.56 -1.82 -3.38
CA ASP A 91 -21.30 -1.46 -2.72
C ASP A 91 -20.89 -0.01 -3.01
N ILE A 92 -21.02 0.44 -4.27
CA ILE A 92 -20.63 1.80 -4.64
C ILE A 92 -21.59 2.85 -4.05
N SER A 93 -22.89 2.53 -3.93
CA SER A 93 -23.86 3.47 -3.35
C SER A 93 -23.68 3.65 -1.85
N THR A 94 -23.31 2.59 -1.13
CA THR A 94 -23.09 2.62 0.33
C THR A 94 -21.74 3.17 0.76
N LEU A 95 -20.79 3.31 -0.18
CA LEU A 95 -19.49 3.90 0.10
C LEU A 95 -19.64 5.40 0.35
N ASP A 96 -19.19 5.86 1.50
CA ASP A 96 -19.27 7.26 1.93
C ASP A 96 -18.17 8.13 1.29
N LEU A 97 -18.27 8.31 -0.02
CA LEU A 97 -17.51 9.26 -0.84
C LEU A 97 -18.50 10.16 -1.60
N PRO A 98 -18.11 11.37 -2.01
CA PRO A 98 -18.95 12.22 -2.87
C PRO A 98 -19.41 11.48 -4.12
N ALA A 99 -20.65 11.73 -4.55
CA ALA A 99 -21.21 11.05 -5.73
C ALA A 99 -20.36 11.28 -7.00
N ALA A 100 -19.77 12.48 -7.13
CA ALA A 100 -18.90 12.84 -8.25
C ALA A 100 -17.56 12.05 -8.29
N GLN A 101 -17.17 11.41 -7.19
CA GLN A 101 -15.94 10.63 -7.05
C GLN A 101 -16.20 9.12 -7.14
N LYS A 102 -17.40 8.71 -7.56
CA LYS A 102 -17.82 7.31 -7.67
C LYS A 102 -18.24 6.98 -9.09
N LEU A 103 -17.82 5.83 -9.62
CA LEU A 103 -18.20 5.35 -10.94
C LEU A 103 -18.67 3.89 -10.86
N LEU A 104 -19.89 3.63 -11.29
CA LEU A 104 -20.42 2.28 -11.46
C LEU A 104 -19.94 1.73 -12.82
N LEU A 105 -19.22 0.61 -12.78
CA LEU A 105 -18.86 -0.17 -13.97
C LEU A 105 -19.98 -1.18 -14.23
N ASP A 106 -21.02 -0.76 -14.91
CA ASP A 106 -22.26 -1.53 -15.06
C ASP A 106 -22.07 -2.81 -15.89
N VAL A 107 -22.33 -3.96 -15.26
CA VAL A 107 -22.35 -5.31 -15.85
C VAL A 107 -23.67 -6.04 -15.59
N GLY A 108 -24.70 -5.31 -15.21
CA GLY A 108 -26.02 -5.84 -14.83
C GLY A 108 -26.20 -5.95 -13.31
N GLU A 109 -27.38 -6.42 -12.90
CA GLU A 109 -27.87 -6.30 -11.52
C GLU A 109 -26.99 -6.95 -10.44
N GLN A 110 -26.29 -8.04 -10.77
CA GLN A 110 -25.51 -8.82 -9.79
C GLN A 110 -24.02 -8.38 -9.68
N GLY A 111 -23.59 -7.39 -10.47
CA GLY A 111 -22.16 -7.03 -10.54
C GLY A 111 -21.30 -8.19 -11.08
N ALA A 112 -19.97 -8.13 -10.84
CA ALA A 112 -19.05 -9.19 -11.26
C ALA A 112 -19.01 -10.40 -10.30
N GLY A 113 -19.52 -10.28 -9.08
CA GLY A 113 -19.41 -11.34 -8.07
C GLY A 113 -17.93 -11.67 -7.78
N LYS A 114 -17.54 -12.94 -8.00
CA LYS A 114 -16.14 -13.40 -7.88
C LYS A 114 -15.49 -13.67 -9.25
N ASP A 115 -16.14 -13.29 -10.33
CA ASP A 115 -15.68 -13.50 -11.70
C ASP A 115 -14.76 -12.36 -12.14
N MET A 116 -13.45 -12.64 -12.23
CA MET A 116 -12.44 -11.68 -12.67
C MET A 116 -12.61 -11.29 -14.15
N ALA A 117 -13.04 -12.21 -15.02
CA ALA A 117 -13.23 -11.91 -16.43
C ALA A 117 -14.32 -10.86 -16.64
N ARG A 118 -15.44 -10.98 -15.91
CA ARG A 118 -16.50 -9.95 -15.90
C ARG A 118 -16.01 -8.60 -15.35
N GLY A 119 -15.20 -8.63 -14.30
CA GLY A 119 -14.60 -7.41 -13.74
C GLY A 119 -13.65 -6.73 -14.73
N ARG A 120 -12.81 -7.50 -15.43
CA ARG A 120 -11.88 -7.02 -16.46
C ARG A 120 -12.63 -6.44 -17.65
N GLU A 121 -13.64 -7.14 -18.18
CA GLU A 121 -14.48 -6.65 -19.26
C GLU A 121 -15.16 -5.32 -18.90
N ALA A 122 -15.72 -5.22 -17.69
CA ALA A 122 -16.31 -3.98 -17.19
C ALA A 122 -15.32 -2.84 -17.17
N ALA A 123 -14.15 -3.04 -16.55
CA ALA A 123 -13.11 -2.01 -16.47
C ALA A 123 -12.64 -1.57 -17.85
N ASN A 124 -12.46 -2.52 -18.79
CA ASN A 124 -12.06 -2.21 -20.15
C ASN A 124 -13.14 -1.40 -20.91
N ARG A 125 -14.41 -1.74 -20.73
CA ARG A 125 -15.54 -0.99 -21.33
C ARG A 125 -15.60 0.46 -20.82
N TYR A 126 -15.28 0.67 -19.55
CA TYR A 126 -15.37 1.98 -18.90
C TYR A 126 -14.03 2.70 -18.77
N LYS A 127 -12.94 2.21 -19.37
CA LYS A 127 -11.60 2.78 -19.18
C LYS A 127 -11.53 4.26 -19.52
N GLN A 128 -12.23 4.71 -20.58
CA GLN A 128 -12.28 6.12 -20.95
C GLN A 128 -13.00 6.95 -19.87
N HIS A 129 -14.14 6.49 -19.36
CA HIS A 129 -14.86 7.17 -18.30
C HIS A 129 -14.04 7.25 -17.00
N ILE A 130 -13.20 6.22 -16.73
CA ILE A 130 -12.28 6.22 -15.59
C ILE A 130 -11.21 7.30 -15.79
N PHE A 131 -10.63 7.38 -16.97
CA PHE A 131 -9.64 8.39 -17.32
C PHE A 131 -10.22 9.82 -17.21
N ASP A 132 -11.41 10.05 -17.75
CA ASP A 132 -12.10 11.35 -17.68
C ASP A 132 -12.42 11.72 -16.22
N LEU A 133 -12.81 10.73 -15.40
CA LEU A 133 -13.04 10.93 -13.97
C LEU A 133 -11.75 11.30 -13.24
N MET A 134 -10.61 10.65 -13.57
CA MET A 134 -9.30 11.02 -13.02
C MET A 134 -8.96 12.47 -13.37
N ARG A 135 -9.09 12.86 -14.64
CA ARG A 135 -8.84 14.25 -15.06
C ARG A 135 -9.68 15.24 -14.27
N LYS A 136 -10.97 14.97 -14.17
CA LYS A 136 -11.93 15.86 -13.49
C LYS A 136 -11.64 16.02 -11.99
N ILE A 137 -11.29 14.93 -11.29
CA ILE A 137 -11.13 14.94 -9.83
C ILE A 137 -9.69 15.26 -9.42
N TYR A 138 -8.70 14.72 -10.12
CA TYR A 138 -7.29 14.85 -9.73
C TYR A 138 -6.64 16.13 -10.29
N GLY A 139 -7.10 16.64 -11.45
CA GLY A 139 -6.48 17.77 -12.13
C GLY A 139 -5.08 17.43 -12.66
N ASN A 140 -4.19 18.40 -12.68
CA ASN A 140 -2.83 18.25 -13.24
C ASN A 140 -1.72 18.17 -12.18
N ASN A 141 -2.05 18.34 -10.90
CA ASN A 141 -1.09 18.33 -9.80
C ASN A 141 -1.21 17.02 -9.00
N VAL A 142 -0.48 15.99 -9.42
CA VAL A 142 -0.37 14.70 -8.72
C VAL A 142 1.07 14.22 -8.82
N ASP A 143 1.71 13.96 -7.68
CA ASP A 143 3.09 13.43 -7.61
C ASP A 143 3.14 11.92 -7.70
N HIS A 144 2.12 11.23 -7.17
CA HIS A 144 2.05 9.77 -7.13
C HIS A 144 0.60 9.30 -7.06
N LEU A 145 0.25 8.27 -7.85
CA LEU A 145 -1.09 7.69 -7.92
C LEU A 145 -1.07 6.25 -7.40
N PHE A 146 -2.00 5.91 -6.51
CA PHE A 146 -2.16 4.56 -5.98
C PHE A 146 -3.45 3.91 -6.45
N VAL A 147 -3.33 2.67 -6.97
CA VAL A 147 -4.44 1.78 -7.29
C VAL A 147 -4.68 0.87 -6.10
N CYS A 148 -5.80 1.04 -5.40
CA CYS A 148 -6.20 0.26 -4.23
C CYS A 148 -7.10 -0.90 -4.63
N ILE A 149 -6.66 -2.14 -4.40
CA ILE A 149 -7.31 -3.37 -4.86
C ILE A 149 -7.59 -4.29 -3.68
N GLY A 150 -8.81 -4.83 -3.63
CA GLY A 150 -9.12 -6.00 -2.81
C GLY A 150 -9.00 -7.28 -3.64
N ALA A 151 -7.98 -8.09 -3.39
CA ALA A 151 -7.76 -9.36 -4.06
C ALA A 151 -8.79 -10.41 -3.61
N GLY A 152 -9.30 -11.19 -4.55
CA GLY A 152 -10.28 -12.25 -4.30
C GLY A 152 -11.69 -11.96 -4.80
N GLY A 153 -12.09 -10.69 -4.95
CA GLY A 153 -13.35 -10.30 -5.59
C GLY A 153 -13.23 -10.23 -7.12
N GLY A 154 -14.36 -10.24 -7.83
CA GLY A 154 -14.37 -10.12 -9.30
C GLY A 154 -14.03 -8.71 -9.77
N SER A 155 -14.64 -7.66 -9.18
CA SER A 155 -14.44 -6.27 -9.60
C SER A 155 -12.99 -5.81 -9.36
N GLY A 156 -12.50 -5.91 -8.11
CA GLY A 156 -11.15 -5.46 -7.75
C GLY A 156 -10.07 -6.23 -8.49
N SER A 157 -10.10 -7.56 -8.41
CA SER A 157 -9.10 -8.41 -9.06
C SER A 157 -9.11 -8.27 -10.58
N GLY A 158 -10.29 -8.28 -11.20
CA GLY A 158 -10.43 -8.22 -12.65
C GLY A 158 -10.01 -6.87 -13.25
N SER A 159 -10.22 -5.76 -12.53
CA SER A 159 -9.88 -4.43 -13.02
C SER A 159 -8.41 -4.04 -12.85
N THR A 160 -7.60 -4.83 -12.14
CA THR A 160 -6.25 -4.45 -11.68
C THR A 160 -5.38 -3.92 -12.81
N GLU A 161 -5.16 -4.70 -13.86
CA GLU A 161 -4.28 -4.34 -14.99
C GLU A 161 -4.80 -3.13 -15.75
N ILE A 162 -6.12 -3.08 -16.01
CA ILE A 162 -6.76 -1.95 -16.68
C ILE A 162 -6.56 -0.65 -15.90
N LEU A 163 -6.75 -0.69 -14.58
CA LEU A 163 -6.58 0.50 -13.76
C LEU A 163 -5.13 0.97 -13.66
N ILE A 164 -4.17 0.04 -13.63
CA ILE A 164 -2.75 0.36 -13.66
C ILE A 164 -2.40 1.04 -15.00
N ASP A 165 -2.90 0.50 -16.12
CA ASP A 165 -2.67 1.08 -17.45
C ASP A 165 -3.29 2.49 -17.56
N VAL A 166 -4.56 2.65 -17.17
CA VAL A 166 -5.24 3.96 -17.16
C VAL A 166 -4.50 4.97 -16.26
N ALA A 167 -4.04 4.52 -15.08
CA ALA A 167 -3.29 5.37 -14.16
C ALA A 167 -1.95 5.83 -14.75
N LYS A 168 -1.20 4.94 -15.41
CA LYS A 168 0.04 5.30 -16.11
C LYS A 168 -0.20 6.30 -17.25
N LYS A 169 -1.26 6.08 -18.03
CA LYS A 169 -1.64 7.01 -19.10
C LYS A 169 -2.03 8.38 -18.55
N TYR A 170 -2.77 8.41 -17.42
CA TYR A 170 -3.10 9.66 -16.75
C TYR A 170 -1.84 10.38 -16.26
N MET A 171 -0.88 9.67 -15.62
CA MET A 171 0.37 10.29 -15.16
C MET A 171 1.21 10.83 -16.34
N LYS A 172 1.26 10.12 -17.48
CA LYS A 172 1.89 10.64 -18.71
C LYS A 172 1.17 11.87 -19.27
N TYR A 173 -0.17 11.86 -19.26
CA TYR A 173 -0.99 12.97 -19.71
C TYR A 173 -0.72 14.26 -18.93
N ILE A 174 -0.50 14.18 -17.61
CA ILE A 174 -0.16 15.35 -16.77
C ILE A 174 1.34 15.71 -16.79
N GLY A 175 2.15 15.09 -17.67
CA GLY A 175 3.53 15.48 -17.94
C GLY A 175 4.60 14.67 -17.21
N HIS A 176 4.30 13.51 -16.66
CA HIS A 176 5.31 12.64 -16.02
C HIS A 176 5.85 11.57 -16.97
N ASP A 177 7.08 11.76 -17.45
CA ASP A 177 7.77 10.78 -18.31
C ASP A 177 8.09 9.46 -17.59
N ASP A 178 8.19 9.47 -16.25
CA ASP A 178 8.48 8.33 -15.37
C ASP A 178 7.23 7.74 -14.72
N ALA A 179 6.11 7.69 -15.47
CA ALA A 179 4.79 7.27 -14.97
C ALA A 179 4.81 5.89 -14.29
N GLU A 180 5.63 4.96 -14.77
CA GLU A 180 5.82 3.61 -14.20
C GLU A 180 6.32 3.67 -12.74
N LYS A 181 7.13 4.69 -12.41
CA LYS A 181 7.65 4.92 -11.05
C LYS A 181 6.71 5.73 -10.17
N ARG A 182 5.60 6.22 -10.72
CA ARG A 182 4.63 7.09 -10.03
C ARG A 182 3.26 6.46 -9.88
N VAL A 183 3.09 5.22 -10.33
CA VAL A 183 1.88 4.44 -10.13
C VAL A 183 2.19 3.27 -9.21
N GLY A 184 1.67 3.34 -7.98
CA GLY A 184 1.77 2.29 -6.99
C GLY A 184 0.48 1.47 -6.87
N VAL A 185 0.58 0.31 -6.25
CA VAL A 185 -0.56 -0.56 -5.96
C VAL A 185 -0.62 -0.87 -4.47
N VAL A 186 -1.79 -0.69 -3.86
CA VAL A 186 -2.10 -1.17 -2.51
C VAL A 186 -3.02 -2.38 -2.64
N LEU A 187 -2.45 -3.56 -2.47
CA LEU A 187 -3.13 -4.85 -2.64
C LEU A 187 -3.52 -5.43 -1.28
N SER A 188 -4.82 -5.56 -1.02
CA SER A 188 -5.35 -6.20 0.17
C SER A 188 -5.66 -7.67 -0.10
N LEU A 189 -4.91 -8.59 0.50
CA LEU A 189 -5.12 -10.03 0.41
C LEU A 189 -6.30 -10.47 1.31
N PRO A 190 -7.01 -11.56 0.95
CA PRO A 190 -8.15 -12.03 1.73
C PRO A 190 -7.72 -12.52 3.13
N THR A 191 -8.65 -12.46 4.07
CA THR A 191 -8.54 -13.14 5.36
C THR A 191 -8.49 -14.65 5.18
N ARG A 192 -8.14 -15.40 6.26
CA ARG A 192 -8.16 -16.87 6.20
C ARG A 192 -9.56 -17.42 5.91
N GLY A 193 -10.60 -16.82 6.48
CA GLY A 193 -11.97 -17.22 6.26
C GLY A 193 -12.41 -17.00 4.80
N GLU A 194 -12.09 -15.86 4.22
CA GLU A 194 -12.39 -15.53 2.83
C GLU A 194 -11.62 -16.44 1.84
N ALA A 195 -10.33 -16.69 2.11
CA ALA A 195 -9.48 -17.58 1.32
C ALA A 195 -9.88 -19.07 1.42
N GLY A 196 -10.80 -19.44 2.31
CA GLY A 196 -11.43 -20.74 2.33
C GLY A 196 -12.31 -21.03 1.09
N SER A 197 -12.71 -20.00 0.33
CA SER A 197 -13.34 -20.16 -0.98
C SER A 197 -12.27 -20.33 -2.06
N PRO A 198 -12.24 -21.46 -2.82
CA PRO A 198 -11.24 -21.70 -3.85
C PRO A 198 -11.13 -20.57 -4.88
N GLN A 199 -12.26 -20.03 -5.32
CA GLN A 199 -12.30 -18.91 -6.28
C GLN A 199 -11.66 -17.66 -5.72
N VAL A 200 -11.87 -17.33 -4.43
CA VAL A 200 -11.24 -16.18 -3.78
C VAL A 200 -9.73 -16.37 -3.67
N ALA A 201 -9.30 -17.57 -3.30
CA ALA A 201 -7.88 -17.90 -3.20
C ALA A 201 -7.18 -17.82 -4.56
N GLN A 202 -7.80 -18.37 -5.61
CA GLN A 202 -7.29 -18.32 -6.98
C GLN A 202 -7.18 -16.88 -7.49
N ASN A 203 -8.24 -16.07 -7.36
CA ASN A 203 -8.24 -14.67 -7.75
C ASN A 203 -7.12 -13.90 -7.02
N ALA A 204 -6.96 -14.14 -5.72
CA ALA A 204 -5.94 -13.47 -4.91
C ALA A 204 -4.52 -13.89 -5.33
N HIS A 205 -4.31 -15.17 -5.65
CA HIS A 205 -3.03 -15.68 -6.15
C HIS A 205 -2.68 -15.04 -7.50
N GLU A 206 -3.62 -15.00 -8.44
CA GLU A 206 -3.42 -14.43 -9.78
C GLU A 206 -3.04 -12.94 -9.68
N VAL A 207 -3.82 -12.12 -8.97
CA VAL A 207 -3.53 -10.69 -8.80
C VAL A 207 -2.20 -10.44 -8.08
N LEU A 208 -1.89 -11.23 -7.04
CA LEU A 208 -0.60 -11.14 -6.35
C LEU A 208 0.56 -11.47 -7.29
N SER A 209 0.41 -12.47 -8.15
CA SER A 209 1.45 -12.87 -9.11
C SER A 209 1.69 -11.77 -10.13
N ILE A 210 0.63 -11.25 -10.76
CA ILE A 210 0.69 -10.15 -11.74
C ILE A 210 1.32 -8.90 -11.11
N THR A 211 0.81 -8.44 -9.99
CA THR A 211 1.31 -7.21 -9.36
C THR A 211 2.74 -7.36 -8.84
N SER A 212 3.12 -8.55 -8.37
CA SER A 212 4.50 -8.82 -7.96
C SER A 212 5.46 -8.77 -9.14
N GLU A 213 5.08 -9.31 -10.29
CA GLU A 213 5.87 -9.27 -11.52
C GLU A 213 6.04 -7.83 -12.01
N LEU A 214 4.95 -7.06 -12.10
CA LEU A 214 5.00 -5.65 -12.46
C LEU A 214 5.93 -4.85 -11.52
N ALA A 215 5.89 -5.11 -10.21
CA ALA A 215 6.73 -4.43 -9.24
C ALA A 215 8.23 -4.80 -9.39
N VAL A 216 8.55 -6.08 -9.62
CA VAL A 216 9.94 -6.53 -9.84
C VAL A 216 10.52 -5.95 -11.12
N ASN A 217 9.72 -5.85 -12.18
CA ASN A 217 10.10 -5.27 -13.47
C ASN A 217 10.15 -3.73 -13.44
N ASN A 218 9.77 -3.10 -12.33
CA ASN A 218 9.62 -1.65 -12.15
C ASN A 218 8.55 -1.04 -13.08
N ASP A 219 7.56 -1.82 -13.46
CA ASP A 219 6.38 -1.35 -14.20
C ASP A 219 5.35 -0.67 -13.31
N ILE A 220 5.44 -0.88 -11.99
CA ILE A 220 4.74 -0.15 -10.93
C ILE A 220 5.70 0.15 -9.77
N SER A 221 5.42 1.22 -9.01
CA SER A 221 6.21 1.57 -7.82
C SER A 221 5.36 2.38 -6.83
N PRO A 222 5.31 1.96 -5.56
CA PRO A 222 5.66 0.66 -5.03
C PRO A 222 4.44 -0.31 -5.04
N LEU A 223 4.69 -1.60 -4.81
CA LEU A 223 3.66 -2.56 -4.44
C LEU A 223 3.59 -2.66 -2.91
N ILE A 224 2.42 -2.41 -2.34
CA ILE A 224 2.16 -2.56 -0.90
C ILE A 224 1.10 -3.63 -0.70
N ILE A 225 1.43 -4.67 0.06
CA ILE A 225 0.58 -5.83 0.25
C ILE A 225 0.08 -5.86 1.69
N LEU A 226 -1.23 -5.70 1.87
CA LEU A 226 -1.92 -5.84 3.16
C LEU A 226 -2.34 -7.29 3.35
N ASP A 227 -1.64 -8.03 4.20
CA ASP A 227 -1.97 -9.42 4.49
C ASP A 227 -3.04 -9.51 5.59
N ASN A 228 -4.31 -9.54 5.20
CA ASN A 228 -5.41 -9.57 6.17
C ASN A 228 -5.40 -10.83 7.05
N ALA A 229 -4.86 -11.96 6.60
CA ALA A 229 -4.70 -13.14 7.42
C ALA A 229 -3.64 -12.96 8.53
N LYS A 230 -2.59 -12.17 8.27
CA LYS A 230 -1.60 -11.75 9.26
C LYS A 230 -2.18 -10.70 10.20
N ILE A 231 -2.91 -9.74 9.66
CA ILE A 231 -3.57 -8.67 10.42
C ILE A 231 -4.61 -9.24 11.40
N GLU A 232 -5.41 -10.24 10.99
CA GLU A 232 -6.35 -10.93 11.88
C GLU A 232 -5.66 -11.54 13.11
N LYS A 233 -4.45 -12.09 12.93
CA LYS A 233 -3.68 -12.64 14.06
C LYS A 233 -3.18 -11.57 15.01
N MET A 234 -2.81 -10.40 14.49
CA MET A 234 -2.27 -9.30 15.29
C MET A 234 -3.35 -8.56 16.08
N TYR A 235 -4.52 -8.39 15.48
CA TYR A 235 -5.66 -7.68 16.11
C TYR A 235 -6.71 -8.62 16.69
N LYS A 236 -6.27 -9.66 17.41
CA LYS A 236 -7.18 -10.56 18.13
C LYS A 236 -8.06 -9.76 19.11
N GLY A 237 -9.37 -10.04 19.09
CA GLY A 237 -10.33 -9.40 19.99
C GLY A 237 -11.01 -8.14 19.46
N LEU A 238 -10.69 -7.66 18.26
CA LEU A 238 -11.50 -6.62 17.63
C LEU A 238 -12.88 -7.16 17.25
N THR A 239 -13.90 -6.32 17.46
CA THR A 239 -15.25 -6.64 16.95
C THR A 239 -15.27 -6.55 15.43
N VAL A 240 -16.16 -7.31 14.77
CA VAL A 240 -16.36 -7.30 13.32
C VAL A 240 -16.54 -5.87 12.77
N LYS A 241 -17.29 -5.03 13.49
CA LYS A 241 -17.54 -3.63 13.11
C LYS A 241 -16.27 -2.77 13.13
N LYS A 242 -15.31 -3.06 14.02
CA LYS A 242 -14.09 -2.26 14.20
C LYS A 242 -12.91 -2.77 13.36
N PHE A 243 -12.92 -4.02 12.92
CA PHE A 243 -11.77 -4.66 12.28
C PHE A 243 -11.33 -3.88 11.02
N TRP A 244 -12.18 -3.77 10.01
CA TRP A 244 -11.85 -3.10 8.75
C TRP A 244 -11.52 -1.61 8.90
N PRO A 245 -12.29 -0.83 9.67
CA PRO A 245 -11.91 0.55 9.93
C PRO A 245 -10.53 0.67 10.60
N THR A 246 -10.20 -0.19 11.57
CA THR A 246 -8.88 -0.16 12.22
C THR A 246 -7.76 -0.46 11.23
N VAL A 247 -7.89 -1.50 10.41
CA VAL A 247 -6.89 -1.87 9.41
C VAL A 247 -6.65 -0.73 8.41
N ASN A 248 -7.73 -0.24 7.80
CA ASN A 248 -7.64 0.80 6.78
C ASN A 248 -7.09 2.12 7.35
N ASN A 249 -7.51 2.48 8.57
CA ASN A 249 -7.01 3.68 9.26
C ASN A 249 -5.54 3.56 9.66
N THR A 250 -5.07 2.36 10.02
CA THR A 250 -3.64 2.15 10.33
C THR A 250 -2.80 2.39 9.08
N ILE A 251 -3.18 1.82 7.94
CA ILE A 251 -2.44 1.98 6.68
C ILE A 251 -2.47 3.42 6.20
N SER A 252 -3.65 4.03 6.12
CA SER A 252 -3.75 5.44 5.71
C SER A 252 -3.01 6.35 6.68
N GLY A 253 -2.96 6.00 7.97
CA GLY A 253 -2.20 6.71 9.00
C GLY A 253 -0.69 6.65 8.79
N LEU A 254 -0.13 5.49 8.43
CA LEU A 254 1.29 5.35 8.15
C LEU A 254 1.72 6.20 6.94
N PHE A 255 0.98 6.13 5.84
CA PHE A 255 1.22 7.02 4.69
C PHE A 255 1.17 8.50 5.09
N HIS A 256 0.15 8.87 5.83
CA HIS A 256 -0.06 10.26 6.25
C HIS A 256 1.09 10.77 7.12
N VAL A 257 1.55 9.97 8.09
CA VAL A 257 2.67 10.36 8.96
C VAL A 257 3.93 10.64 8.14
N PHE A 258 4.32 9.75 7.23
CA PHE A 258 5.49 9.98 6.39
C PHE A 258 5.30 11.23 5.52
N ASN A 259 4.15 11.40 4.90
CA ASN A 259 3.88 12.53 4.02
C ASN A 259 3.92 13.88 4.76
N VAL A 260 3.39 13.94 5.98
CA VAL A 260 3.38 15.17 6.79
C VAL A 260 4.76 15.44 7.40
N LEU A 261 5.45 14.42 7.90
CA LEU A 261 6.78 14.59 8.51
C LEU A 261 7.79 15.14 7.50
N THR A 262 7.74 14.67 6.25
CA THR A 262 8.64 15.16 5.20
C THR A 262 8.40 16.61 4.80
N ASN A 263 7.25 17.18 5.15
CA ASN A 263 6.96 18.61 4.96
C ASN A 263 7.35 19.48 6.16
N GLN A 264 7.89 18.87 7.22
CA GLN A 264 8.32 19.58 8.44
C GLN A 264 9.83 19.74 8.47
N SER A 265 10.29 20.87 8.99
CA SER A 265 11.70 21.05 9.32
C SER A 265 12.02 20.33 10.64
N SER A 266 13.21 19.73 10.71
CA SER A 266 13.73 19.16 11.96
C SER A 266 14.97 19.93 12.42
N PRO A 267 15.12 20.23 13.72
CA PRO A 267 16.34 20.80 14.26
C PRO A 267 17.49 19.77 14.32
N TYR A 268 17.22 18.49 14.06
CA TYR A 268 18.21 17.41 14.16
C TYR A 268 18.59 16.86 12.78
N THR A 269 17.79 15.96 12.26
CA THR A 269 17.99 15.32 10.94
C THR A 269 16.66 15.23 10.24
N SER A 270 16.57 15.76 9.02
CA SER A 270 15.33 15.73 8.22
C SER A 270 15.32 14.52 7.29
N PHE A 271 14.17 13.86 7.22
CA PHE A 271 13.77 12.98 6.13
C PHE A 271 12.90 13.82 5.19
N ASP A 272 13.47 14.28 4.09
CA ASP A 272 12.88 15.32 3.26
C ASP A 272 11.93 14.79 2.16
N PRO A 273 11.22 15.66 1.41
CA PRO A 273 10.33 15.23 0.33
C PRO A 273 11.02 14.42 -0.77
N THR A 274 12.30 14.70 -1.06
CA THR A 274 13.09 13.98 -2.07
C THR A 274 13.44 12.57 -1.61
N ASP A 275 13.80 12.44 -0.33
CA ASP A 275 14.04 11.14 0.31
C ASP A 275 12.79 10.24 0.22
N TYR A 276 11.62 10.82 0.56
CA TYR A 276 10.35 10.09 0.51
C TYR A 276 9.98 9.69 -0.93
N ALA A 277 10.11 10.61 -1.89
CA ALA A 277 9.89 10.31 -3.29
C ALA A 277 10.83 9.21 -3.80
N THR A 278 12.10 9.17 -3.32
CA THR A 278 13.05 8.12 -3.68
C THR A 278 12.58 6.75 -3.19
N VAL A 279 12.08 6.64 -1.96
CA VAL A 279 11.51 5.39 -1.44
C VAL A 279 10.26 4.98 -2.22
N LEU A 280 9.36 5.91 -2.51
CA LEU A 280 8.14 5.63 -3.28
C LEU A 280 8.43 5.13 -4.72
N ARG A 281 9.55 5.56 -5.32
CA ARG A 281 9.90 5.31 -6.73
C ARG A 281 10.96 4.23 -6.92
N CYS A 282 11.38 3.53 -5.87
CA CYS A 282 12.45 2.53 -5.96
C CYS A 282 12.04 1.20 -6.61
N GLY A 283 10.76 1.01 -6.94
CA GLY A 283 10.21 -0.24 -7.45
C GLY A 283 10.02 -1.30 -6.37
N GLY A 284 9.62 -2.50 -6.78
CA GLY A 284 9.47 -3.64 -5.87
C GLY A 284 8.36 -3.47 -4.84
N VAL A 285 8.40 -4.31 -3.80
CA VAL A 285 7.49 -4.24 -2.66
C VAL A 285 8.00 -3.25 -1.63
N MET A 286 7.10 -2.49 -1.04
CA MET A 286 7.38 -1.59 0.07
C MET A 286 6.67 -2.06 1.34
N VAL A 287 7.39 -2.07 2.45
CA VAL A 287 6.83 -2.34 3.78
C VAL A 287 7.01 -1.12 4.68
N MET A 288 6.03 -0.91 5.54
CA MET A 288 6.02 0.17 6.52
C MET A 288 5.73 -0.39 7.90
N GLY A 289 6.28 0.23 8.93
CA GLY A 289 6.03 -0.17 10.29
C GLY A 289 6.07 1.01 11.26
N ILE A 290 5.45 0.79 12.43
CA ILE A 290 5.46 1.72 13.55
C ILE A 290 5.72 0.97 14.84
N ALA A 291 6.60 1.49 15.68
CA ALA A 291 6.80 1.03 17.06
C ALA A 291 6.71 2.22 18.02
N LYS A 292 6.02 2.02 19.14
CA LYS A 292 6.01 2.97 20.26
C LYS A 292 6.86 2.38 21.38
N LEU A 293 7.92 3.12 21.76
CA LEU A 293 8.82 2.73 22.85
C LEU A 293 8.33 3.32 24.15
N LYS A 294 8.31 2.47 25.17
CA LYS A 294 8.07 2.87 26.56
C LYS A 294 9.38 3.06 27.33
N GLU A 295 10.38 2.27 26.95
CA GLU A 295 11.74 2.31 27.50
C GLU A 295 12.71 2.52 26.33
N PHE A 296 13.59 3.49 26.43
CA PHE A 296 14.47 3.92 25.34
C PHE A 296 15.85 4.42 25.87
N LYS A 297 16.11 4.22 27.17
CA LYS A 297 17.38 4.60 27.80
C LYS A 297 18.49 3.58 27.58
N ASP A 298 18.12 2.34 27.23
CA ASP A 298 19.06 1.28 26.89
C ASP A 298 19.31 1.29 25.37
N GLU A 299 20.58 1.26 24.97
CA GLU A 299 21.02 1.25 23.57
C GLU A 299 20.33 0.16 22.73
N GLN A 300 20.04 -0.99 23.34
CA GLN A 300 19.39 -2.10 22.65
C GLN A 300 17.89 -1.91 22.46
N SER A 301 17.23 -1.07 23.25
CA SER A 301 15.79 -0.88 23.20
C SER A 301 15.32 -0.37 21.84
N VAL A 302 16.01 0.63 21.29
CA VAL A 302 15.70 1.19 19.96
C VAL A 302 16.00 0.17 18.86
N SER A 303 17.16 -0.50 18.95
CA SER A 303 17.55 -1.57 18.02
C SER A 303 16.55 -2.71 17.96
N ASN A 304 16.08 -3.20 19.12
CA ASN A 304 15.06 -4.24 19.20
C ASN A 304 13.71 -3.76 18.67
N ALA A 305 13.36 -2.49 18.88
CA ALA A 305 12.14 -1.92 18.34
C ALA A 305 12.18 -1.85 16.80
N VAL A 306 13.31 -1.48 16.20
CA VAL A 306 13.49 -1.51 14.74
C VAL A 306 13.34 -2.92 14.18
N LYS A 307 14.00 -3.93 14.77
CA LYS A 307 13.84 -5.34 14.37
C LYS A 307 12.38 -5.79 14.45
N THR A 308 11.76 -5.60 15.62
CA THR A 308 10.36 -5.98 15.86
C THR A 308 9.41 -5.27 14.90
N ASN A 309 9.68 -4.00 14.57
CA ASN A 309 8.86 -3.22 13.67
C ASN A 309 8.82 -3.80 12.25
N ILE A 310 9.96 -4.28 11.77
CA ILE A 310 10.07 -4.91 10.45
C ILE A 310 9.51 -6.33 10.46
N GLU A 311 9.87 -7.14 11.47
CA GLU A 311 9.42 -8.54 11.58
C GLU A 311 7.89 -8.64 11.81
N LYS A 312 7.32 -7.71 12.58
CA LYS A 312 5.89 -7.66 12.89
C LYS A 312 5.12 -6.65 12.04
N THR A 313 5.62 -6.32 10.85
CA THR A 313 4.86 -5.45 9.94
C THR A 313 3.47 -6.04 9.64
N LEU A 314 2.47 -5.18 9.52
CA LEU A 314 1.11 -5.54 9.06
C LEU A 314 1.10 -6.07 7.62
N LEU A 315 2.20 -5.88 6.93
CA LEU A 315 2.37 -6.16 5.52
C LEU A 315 2.91 -7.58 5.33
N THR A 316 3.07 -8.01 4.08
CA THR A 316 3.53 -9.35 3.75
C THR A 316 4.96 -9.61 4.24
N ASP A 317 5.34 -10.89 4.34
CA ASP A 317 6.71 -11.28 4.62
C ASP A 317 7.59 -11.06 3.37
N VAL A 318 8.79 -10.49 3.57
CA VAL A 318 9.73 -10.08 2.52
C VAL A 318 11.16 -10.46 2.90
N GLU A 319 12.04 -10.53 1.88
CA GLU A 319 13.49 -10.68 2.07
C GLU A 319 14.12 -9.29 2.16
N LEU A 320 14.68 -8.96 3.33
CA LEU A 320 15.27 -7.64 3.58
C LEU A 320 16.60 -7.42 2.86
N SER A 321 17.31 -8.49 2.51
CA SER A 321 18.56 -8.43 1.73
C SER A 321 18.37 -7.82 0.34
N ASP A 322 17.14 -7.85 -0.20
CA ASP A 322 16.79 -7.29 -1.50
C ASP A 322 16.48 -5.79 -1.45
N ALA A 323 16.40 -5.21 -0.25
CA ALA A 323 16.06 -3.81 -0.07
C ALA A 323 17.00 -2.88 -0.85
N ARG A 324 16.41 -1.93 -1.58
CA ARG A 324 17.16 -0.90 -2.33
C ARG A 324 17.22 0.42 -1.56
N VAL A 325 16.17 0.73 -0.83
CA VAL A 325 16.05 1.95 -0.04
C VAL A 325 15.38 1.63 1.28
N ALA A 326 15.86 2.22 2.36
CA ALA A 326 15.25 2.12 3.67
C ALA A 326 15.22 3.48 4.36
N ALA A 327 14.22 3.73 5.17
CA ALA A 327 14.16 4.90 6.03
C ALA A 327 13.75 4.52 7.45
N CYS A 328 14.37 5.19 8.42
CA CYS A 328 13.97 5.12 9.82
C CYS A 328 13.78 6.54 10.36
N VAL A 329 12.59 6.83 10.84
CA VAL A 329 12.23 8.15 11.37
C VAL A 329 11.83 8.00 12.83
N ALA A 330 12.52 8.72 13.70
CA ALA A 330 12.20 8.81 15.12
C ALA A 330 11.43 10.11 15.40
N VAL A 331 10.32 10.01 16.14
CA VAL A 331 9.52 11.15 16.59
C VAL A 331 9.36 11.05 18.11
N GLY A 332 9.95 11.98 18.84
CA GLY A 332 9.91 12.02 20.30
C GLY A 332 9.21 13.26 20.83
N GLY A 333 8.62 13.15 22.02
CA GLY A 333 8.15 14.34 22.73
C GLY A 333 9.31 15.28 23.09
N LYS A 334 9.07 16.57 23.09
CA LYS A 334 10.09 17.59 23.34
C LYS A 334 10.92 17.32 24.60
N GLU A 335 10.27 17.00 25.72
CA GLU A 335 10.96 16.69 26.97
C GLU A 335 11.86 15.43 26.87
N ILE A 336 11.42 14.42 26.11
CA ILE A 336 12.21 13.21 25.85
C ILE A 336 13.45 13.57 25.03
N MET A 337 13.29 14.37 23.98
CA MET A 337 14.37 14.74 23.09
C MET A 337 15.43 15.64 23.76
N GLU A 338 14.99 16.56 24.63
CA GLU A 338 15.89 17.51 25.32
C GLU A 338 16.57 16.91 26.56
N ASN A 339 15.88 16.04 27.33
CA ASN A 339 16.31 15.67 28.68
C ASN A 339 16.73 14.20 28.85
N THR A 340 16.67 13.36 27.80
CA THR A 340 17.11 11.96 27.89
C THR A 340 18.58 11.81 27.48
N ALA A 341 19.46 11.69 28.46
CA ALA A 341 20.86 11.41 28.18
C ALA A 341 21.04 10.04 27.49
N GLY A 342 21.91 9.98 26.48
CA GLY A 342 22.19 8.76 25.70
C GLY A 342 21.12 8.42 24.63
N LEU A 343 20.07 9.23 24.48
CA LEU A 343 19.06 8.98 23.48
C LEU A 343 19.61 8.99 22.04
N MET A 344 20.53 9.91 21.76
CA MET A 344 21.15 10.00 20.43
C MET A 344 21.96 8.75 20.09
N ASP A 345 22.67 8.17 21.04
CA ASP A 345 23.41 6.92 20.86
C ASP A 345 22.44 5.76 20.60
N SER A 346 21.36 5.66 21.41
CA SER A 346 20.32 4.65 21.23
C SER A 346 19.64 4.74 19.85
N LEU A 347 19.35 5.95 19.36
CA LEU A 347 18.81 6.17 18.01
C LEU A 347 19.82 5.76 16.94
N SER A 348 21.10 6.08 17.11
CA SER A 348 22.17 5.69 16.18
C SER A 348 22.28 4.17 16.07
N TYR A 349 22.25 3.44 17.19
CA TYR A 349 22.20 1.96 17.18
C TYR A 349 20.96 1.42 16.47
N GLY A 350 19.81 2.06 16.59
CA GLY A 350 18.61 1.70 15.86
C GLY A 350 18.77 1.86 14.34
N PHE A 351 19.36 2.97 13.91
CA PHE A 351 19.65 3.21 12.49
C PHE A 351 20.67 2.21 11.93
N ASP A 352 21.73 1.91 12.70
CA ASP A 352 22.74 0.93 12.30
C ASP A 352 22.16 -0.49 12.24
N THR A 353 21.19 -0.79 13.09
CA THR A 353 20.42 -2.04 13.02
C THR A 353 19.65 -2.15 11.70
N LEU A 354 18.92 -1.09 11.28
CA LEU A 354 18.25 -1.10 9.99
C LEU A 354 19.24 -1.24 8.83
N SER A 355 20.37 -0.54 8.88
CA SER A 355 21.45 -0.68 7.89
C SER A 355 21.98 -2.11 7.80
N SER A 356 22.14 -2.78 8.94
CA SER A 356 22.61 -4.18 9.00
C SER A 356 21.57 -5.17 8.46
N LEU A 357 20.27 -4.90 8.66
CA LEU A 357 19.17 -5.71 8.12
C LEU A 357 18.98 -5.51 6.61
N CYS A 358 19.34 -4.34 6.10
CA CYS A 358 19.18 -3.95 4.70
C CYS A 358 20.55 -3.53 4.12
N PRO A 359 21.52 -4.46 3.98
CA PRO A 359 22.93 -4.12 3.71
C PRO A 359 23.17 -3.47 2.34
N ASN A 360 22.23 -3.65 1.40
CA ASN A 360 22.31 -3.11 0.04
C ASN A 360 21.47 -1.83 -0.14
N ALA A 361 20.75 -1.39 0.90
CA ALA A 361 19.86 -0.25 0.81
C ALA A 361 20.55 1.08 1.09
N THR A 362 20.16 2.13 0.35
CA THR A 362 20.43 3.51 0.77
C THR A 362 19.54 3.81 1.98
N LEU A 363 20.17 4.22 3.11
CA LEU A 363 19.44 4.51 4.35
C LEU A 363 19.20 6.01 4.50
N HIS A 364 17.94 6.39 4.60
CA HIS A 364 17.49 7.73 4.99
C HIS A 364 17.11 7.76 6.47
N ARG A 365 17.41 8.86 7.15
CA ARG A 365 17.18 9.02 8.59
C ARG A 365 16.40 10.30 8.84
N GLY A 366 15.52 10.27 9.84
CA GLY A 366 14.81 11.45 10.31
C GLY A 366 14.67 11.44 11.82
N ILE A 367 14.81 12.59 12.46
CA ILE A 367 14.60 12.76 13.90
C ILE A 367 13.77 14.02 14.06
N TYR A 368 12.56 13.87 14.62
CA TYR A 368 11.60 14.95 14.80
C TYR A 368 11.11 15.01 16.24
N GLU A 369 10.69 16.18 16.66
CA GLU A 369 10.00 16.34 17.94
C GLU A 369 8.53 16.69 17.75
N ASP A 370 7.71 16.29 18.73
CA ASP A 370 6.30 16.66 18.81
C ASP A 370 5.88 16.92 20.27
N ASN A 371 4.59 17.14 20.47
CA ASN A 371 4.03 17.45 21.80
C ASN A 371 3.54 16.18 22.55
N LYS A 372 3.88 14.96 22.09
CA LYS A 372 3.40 13.72 22.73
C LYS A 372 4.50 13.17 23.64
N ASP A 373 4.13 12.78 24.85
CA ASP A 373 5.01 12.11 25.80
C ASP A 373 5.27 10.64 25.40
N SER A 374 5.95 10.42 24.26
CA SER A 374 6.31 9.10 23.76
C SER A 374 7.39 9.19 22.68
N LEU A 375 8.29 8.20 22.63
CA LEU A 375 9.19 7.98 21.51
C LEU A 375 8.56 6.97 20.55
N ARG A 376 8.46 7.32 19.27
CA ARG A 376 7.93 6.48 18.20
C ARG A 376 8.93 6.36 17.07
N LEU A 377 9.06 5.14 16.55
CA LEU A 377 9.88 4.82 15.39
C LEU A 377 9.00 4.43 14.23
N PHE A 378 9.25 5.02 13.09
CA PHE A 378 8.62 4.70 11.83
C PHE A 378 9.68 4.13 10.89
N THR A 379 9.41 2.97 10.29
CA THR A 379 10.31 2.35 9.31
C THR A 379 9.62 2.23 7.98
N LEU A 380 10.40 2.43 6.92
CA LEU A 380 9.95 2.33 5.53
C LEU A 380 11.05 1.62 4.74
N VAL A 381 10.75 0.49 4.11
CA VAL A 381 11.74 -0.29 3.35
C VAL A 381 11.14 -0.64 2.00
N GLY A 382 11.83 -0.29 0.93
CA GLY A 382 11.39 -0.46 -0.44
C GLY A 382 12.39 -1.21 -1.32
N GLY A 383 11.94 -1.62 -2.50
CA GLY A 383 12.73 -2.40 -3.45
C GLY A 383 12.76 -3.90 -3.16
N LEU A 384 11.86 -4.38 -2.32
CA LEU A 384 11.77 -5.76 -1.85
C LEU A 384 11.03 -6.67 -2.82
N GLN A 385 11.12 -8.01 -2.59
CA GLN A 385 10.35 -9.01 -3.32
C GLN A 385 9.44 -9.79 -2.38
N VAL A 386 8.30 -10.27 -2.91
CA VAL A 386 7.41 -11.19 -2.18
C VAL A 386 8.07 -12.56 -2.10
N THR A 387 8.08 -13.16 -0.91
CA THR A 387 8.62 -14.52 -0.75
C THR A 387 7.76 -15.54 -1.50
N ASP A 388 8.39 -16.54 -2.11
CA ASP A 388 7.70 -17.63 -2.81
C ASP A 388 6.78 -18.41 -1.87
N LYS A 389 7.16 -18.54 -0.60
CA LYS A 389 6.33 -19.16 0.45
C LYS A 389 4.93 -18.54 0.50
N ARG A 390 4.82 -17.19 0.42
CA ARG A 390 3.50 -16.53 0.48
C ARG A 390 2.68 -16.73 -0.79
N LYS A 391 3.31 -16.72 -1.96
CA LYS A 391 2.64 -17.05 -3.24
C LYS A 391 2.09 -18.48 -3.21
N GLN A 392 2.88 -19.44 -2.77
CA GLN A 392 2.48 -20.85 -2.66
C GLN A 392 1.33 -21.07 -1.68
N GLN A 393 1.30 -20.39 -0.54
CA GLN A 393 0.21 -20.52 0.44
C GLN A 393 -1.17 -20.13 -0.12
N LEU A 394 -1.25 -19.26 -1.10
CA LEU A 394 -2.50 -18.92 -1.80
C LEU A 394 -2.83 -19.93 -2.90
N LYS A 395 -1.82 -20.53 -3.55
CA LYS A 395 -1.99 -21.52 -4.60
C LYS A 395 -2.51 -22.87 -4.08
N LEU A 396 -2.13 -23.26 -2.85
CA LEU A 396 -2.44 -24.53 -2.22
C LEU A 396 -3.82 -24.59 -1.53
N ARG A 397 -4.64 -23.56 -1.64
CA ARG A 397 -5.99 -23.51 -1.09
C ARG A 397 -7.03 -23.46 -2.20
#